data_6e74e324e8ebf83efc5ffd6138c42244
#
_entry.id   6e74e324e8ebf83efc5ffd6138c42244
#
_cell.length_a   1.000
_cell.length_b   1.000
_cell.length_c   1.000
_cell.angle_alpha   90.00
_cell.angle_beta   90.00
_cell.angle_gamma   90.00
#
_symmetry.space_group_name_H-M   'P 1'
#
loop_
_entity.id
_entity.type
_entity.pdbx_description
1 polymer ?
#
loop_
_entity_poly.entity_id
_entity_poly.type
_entity_poly.pdbx_seq_one_letter_code
_entity_poly.pdbx_strand_id
1 'polypeptide(L)'
;EIAAVLDAANQAIASLAWPPYVVAVDCPSGLDCDSGEAADEVIPASLTVCMAAVKRGLLQLPAFDLVGEIRVVEIGLSEEKSWQAVRHEVADDELVAEFLPERPSDAHKGTFGAALVAAGSLNYPGAALLAGKAAYRAGVGLVQMAVPGPLQGMLAGSFPEATWALLPHEMGSIAAGAVEVLSKNFERATALLIGPGLGTEDSTAKFIETLLKGKPAARKTAGIGFVHKESEAREIEQAGLPSLVVDADGLRLLAKIEKWAGLLPKNTILTPHPGEMAALTGLEKDAIQADRLNVALKFAAEWGHVLVLKGAFTIVAAPDGRATIIPVAHPALARAGSGDVLAGLIVGLRAQGLDAYEAALAGAWIHAQAGLLAADKVGAAASVLAGDILDAVPDALSGF
;
A
#
# COMPACT_ATOMS: atom_id res chain seq x y z
N GLU A 1 -6.15 40.72 18.74
CA GLU A 1 -5.85 41.70 17.64
C GLU A 1 -5.67 40.99 16.29
N ILE A 2 -4.88 39.90 16.22
CA ILE A 2 -4.64 39.16 14.95
C ILE A 2 -5.93 38.58 14.41
N ALA A 3 -6.73 37.87 15.22
CA ALA A 3 -8.02 37.31 14.84
C ALA A 3 -8.95 38.35 14.20
N ALA A 4 -9.07 39.56 14.80
CA ALA A 4 -9.89 40.62 14.25
C ALA A 4 -9.38 41.14 12.88
N VAL A 5 -8.07 41.09 12.62
CA VAL A 5 -7.49 41.42 11.32
C VAL A 5 -7.82 40.36 10.28
N LEU A 6 -7.67 39.07 10.65
CA LEU A 6 -8.01 37.94 9.79
C LEU A 6 -9.51 37.92 9.45
N ASP A 7 -10.39 38.14 10.44
CA ASP A 7 -11.84 38.27 10.23
C ASP A 7 -12.17 39.40 9.26
N ALA A 8 -11.59 40.58 9.44
CA ALA A 8 -11.82 41.69 8.54
C ALA A 8 -11.35 41.39 7.11
N ALA A 9 -10.22 40.69 6.97
CA ALA A 9 -9.71 40.25 5.68
C ALA A 9 -10.64 39.22 5.01
N ASN A 10 -11.10 38.22 5.78
CA ASN A 10 -12.05 37.19 5.30
C ASN A 10 -13.37 37.85 4.82
N GLN A 11 -13.91 38.81 5.59
CA GLN A 11 -15.11 39.55 5.20
C GLN A 11 -14.88 40.36 3.92
N ALA A 12 -13.73 41.01 3.79
CA ALA A 12 -13.37 41.75 2.59
C ALA A 12 -13.27 40.84 1.37
N ILE A 13 -12.57 39.69 1.49
CA ILE A 13 -12.45 38.70 0.42
C ILE A 13 -13.82 38.16 0.01
N ALA A 14 -14.67 37.79 0.98
CA ALA A 14 -16.01 37.26 0.72
C ALA A 14 -16.94 38.28 0.02
N SER A 15 -16.68 39.58 0.16
CA SER A 15 -17.45 40.66 -0.50
C SER A 15 -17.07 40.88 -1.96
N LEU A 16 -15.97 40.33 -2.44
CA LEU A 16 -15.48 40.51 -3.79
C LEU A 16 -16.20 39.59 -4.80
N ALA A 17 -16.59 40.14 -5.95
CA ALA A 17 -17.14 39.33 -7.04
C ALA A 17 -16.13 38.32 -7.62
N TRP A 18 -14.84 38.60 -7.47
CA TRP A 18 -13.71 37.80 -7.88
C TRP A 18 -12.75 37.70 -6.68
N PRO A 19 -12.73 36.57 -5.96
CA PRO A 19 -11.81 36.41 -4.84
C PRO A 19 -10.35 36.43 -5.32
N PRO A 20 -9.44 37.04 -4.55
CA PRO A 20 -8.02 37.09 -4.90
C PRO A 20 -7.39 35.70 -4.81
N TYR A 21 -6.31 35.51 -5.55
CA TYR A 21 -5.43 34.36 -5.34
C TYR A 21 -4.59 34.59 -4.06
N VAL A 22 -4.84 33.81 -3.03
CA VAL A 22 -4.20 33.97 -1.72
C VAL A 22 -2.93 33.12 -1.65
N VAL A 23 -1.81 33.76 -1.36
CA VAL A 23 -0.53 33.09 -1.17
C VAL A 23 -0.11 33.21 0.30
N ALA A 24 0.01 32.08 0.99
CA ALA A 24 0.60 32.02 2.30
C ALA A 24 2.13 31.82 2.21
N VAL A 25 2.86 32.56 3.00
CA VAL A 25 4.33 32.43 3.13
C VAL A 25 4.61 31.61 4.36
N ASP A 26 5.25 30.47 4.19
CA ASP A 26 5.59 29.46 5.16
C ASP A 26 4.39 28.64 5.68
N CYS A 27 3.39 29.27 6.24
CA CYS A 27 2.09 28.70 6.58
C CYS A 27 0.99 29.77 6.65
N PRO A 28 -0.28 29.42 6.44
CA PRO A 28 -1.38 30.36 6.69
C PRO A 28 -1.45 30.76 8.17
N SER A 29 -1.66 32.05 8.42
CA SER A 29 -1.79 32.56 9.80
C SER A 29 -3.01 31.99 10.49
N GLY A 30 -2.83 31.45 11.69
CA GLY A 30 -3.87 30.79 12.48
C GLY A 30 -3.90 29.28 12.37
N LEU A 31 -2.95 28.68 11.59
CA LEU A 31 -2.71 27.23 11.61
C LEU A 31 -1.58 26.91 12.60
N ASP A 32 -1.74 25.79 13.32
CA ASP A 32 -0.67 25.20 14.10
C ASP A 32 0.15 24.26 13.20
N CYS A 33 1.45 24.57 13.06
CA CYS A 33 2.37 23.87 12.17
C CYS A 33 2.75 22.45 12.64
N ASP A 34 2.46 22.08 13.88
CA ASP A 34 2.75 20.77 14.44
C ASP A 34 1.51 19.87 14.49
N SER A 35 0.37 20.40 14.96
CA SER A 35 -0.86 19.63 15.16
C SER A 35 -1.84 19.70 14.00
N GLY A 36 -1.75 20.73 13.15
CA GLY A 36 -2.74 20.98 12.09
C GLY A 36 -4.05 21.57 12.60
N GLU A 37 -4.12 21.98 13.86
CA GLU A 37 -5.27 22.73 14.37
C GLU A 37 -5.40 24.08 13.66
N ALA A 38 -6.62 24.50 13.39
CA ALA A 38 -6.93 25.73 12.68
C ALA A 38 -7.84 26.63 13.54
N ALA A 39 -7.48 27.91 13.65
CA ALA A 39 -8.39 28.91 14.18
C ALA A 39 -9.53 29.20 13.18
N ASP A 40 -10.69 29.58 13.69
CA ASP A 40 -11.86 29.87 12.84
C ASP A 40 -11.63 31.01 11.84
N GLU A 41 -10.68 31.90 12.15
CA GLU A 41 -10.37 33.10 11.36
C GLU A 41 -9.29 32.87 10.29
N VAL A 42 -8.78 31.66 10.11
CA VAL A 42 -7.77 31.35 9.08
C VAL A 42 -8.27 31.81 7.71
N ILE A 43 -7.41 32.48 6.96
CA ILE A 43 -7.66 32.79 5.55
C ILE A 43 -7.19 31.60 4.71
N PRO A 44 -8.10 30.85 4.05
CA PRO A 44 -7.69 29.75 3.19
C PRO A 44 -6.75 30.22 2.08
N ALA A 45 -5.61 29.56 1.94
CA ALA A 45 -4.67 29.87 0.87
C ALA A 45 -5.03 29.12 -0.42
N SER A 46 -4.71 29.72 -1.55
CA SER A 46 -4.69 29.03 -2.86
C SER A 46 -3.34 28.33 -3.06
N LEU A 47 -2.28 28.88 -2.46
CA LEU A 47 -0.91 28.37 -2.49
C LEU A 47 -0.22 28.65 -1.15
N THR A 48 0.45 27.66 -0.60
CA THR A 48 1.36 27.84 0.54
C THR A 48 2.79 27.57 0.09
N VAL A 49 3.65 28.58 0.17
CA VAL A 49 5.08 28.49 -0.15
C VAL A 49 5.84 28.20 1.13
N CYS A 50 6.10 26.92 1.40
CA CYS A 50 6.84 26.47 2.56
C CYS A 50 8.34 26.78 2.44
N MET A 51 8.93 27.39 3.47
CA MET A 51 10.36 27.65 3.54
C MET A 51 11.09 26.42 4.04
N ALA A 52 12.07 25.94 3.29
CA ALA A 52 12.93 24.79 3.53
C ALA A 52 12.22 23.43 3.55
N ALA A 53 11.09 23.28 4.23
CA ALA A 53 10.34 22.01 4.31
C ALA A 53 8.85 22.25 4.59
N VAL A 54 8.04 21.25 4.25
CA VAL A 54 6.63 21.18 4.63
C VAL A 54 6.54 20.98 6.14
N LYS A 55 5.72 21.77 6.82
CA LYS A 55 5.46 21.61 8.24
C LYS A 55 4.47 20.46 8.46
N ARG A 56 4.72 19.65 9.47
CA ARG A 56 3.95 18.44 9.75
C ARG A 56 2.44 18.70 9.87
N GLY A 57 2.06 19.78 10.54
CA GLY A 57 0.65 20.16 10.73
C GLY A 57 -0.07 20.47 9.42
N LEU A 58 0.64 20.95 8.39
CA LEU A 58 0.01 21.25 7.10
C LEU A 58 -0.44 19.99 6.34
N LEU A 59 0.05 18.82 6.73
CA LEU A 59 -0.36 17.50 6.21
C LEU A 59 -1.30 16.78 7.19
N GLN A 60 -2.11 17.53 7.93
CA GLN A 60 -3.14 17.03 8.83
C GLN A 60 -4.44 17.81 8.60
N LEU A 61 -5.58 17.17 8.85
CA LEU A 61 -6.86 17.86 8.86
C LEU A 61 -7.09 18.54 10.22
N PRO A 62 -7.67 19.76 10.28
CA PRO A 62 -8.27 20.50 9.15
C PRO A 62 -7.31 21.37 8.35
N ALA A 63 -6.06 21.58 8.77
CA ALA A 63 -5.12 22.51 8.13
C ALA A 63 -4.96 22.26 6.62
N PHE A 64 -4.91 20.98 6.19
CA PHE A 64 -4.71 20.63 4.78
C PHE A 64 -5.79 21.21 3.84
N ASP A 65 -7.03 21.32 4.30
CA ASP A 65 -8.12 21.92 3.51
C ASP A 65 -7.96 23.44 3.36
N LEU A 66 -7.03 24.05 4.09
CA LEU A 66 -6.83 25.49 4.16
C LEU A 66 -5.51 25.98 3.54
N VAL A 67 -4.60 25.06 3.18
CA VAL A 67 -3.25 25.41 2.69
C VAL A 67 -3.17 25.56 1.16
N GLY A 68 -4.15 25.04 0.42
CA GLY A 68 -4.10 25.01 -1.04
C GLY A 68 -2.94 24.18 -1.58
N GLU A 69 -2.40 24.56 -2.73
CA GLU A 69 -1.20 23.94 -3.30
C GLU A 69 0.00 24.20 -2.37
N ILE A 70 0.78 23.17 -2.07
CA ILE A 70 2.01 23.28 -1.26
C ILE A 70 3.22 23.29 -2.19
N ARG A 71 4.06 24.31 -2.08
CA ARG A 71 5.38 24.36 -2.74
C ARG A 71 6.46 24.61 -1.72
N VAL A 72 7.59 23.93 -1.86
CA VAL A 72 8.76 24.13 -1.02
C VAL A 72 9.76 25.00 -1.76
N VAL A 73 10.39 25.94 -1.04
CA VAL A 73 11.48 26.77 -1.55
C VAL A 73 12.70 26.59 -0.64
N GLU A 74 13.86 26.39 -1.26
CA GLU A 74 15.11 26.34 -0.54
C GLU A 74 15.49 27.72 0.03
N ILE A 75 15.99 27.73 1.26
CA ILE A 75 16.46 28.93 1.94
C ILE A 75 17.91 28.82 2.41
N GLY A 76 18.68 27.91 1.79
CA GLY A 76 20.11 27.73 2.05
C GLY A 76 20.45 26.90 3.28
N LEU A 77 19.55 26.01 3.72
CA LEU A 77 19.77 25.12 4.87
C LEU A 77 20.24 23.70 4.49
N SER A 78 20.35 23.40 3.21
CA SER A 78 20.65 22.04 2.71
C SER A 78 22.02 21.49 3.18
N GLU A 79 22.98 22.36 3.52
CA GLU A 79 24.31 21.95 3.99
C GLU A 79 24.42 21.80 5.52
N GLU A 80 23.39 22.16 6.27
CA GLU A 80 23.39 22.06 7.72
C GLU A 80 23.31 20.61 8.19
N LYS A 81 24.18 20.23 9.14
CA LYS A 81 24.23 18.85 9.67
C LYS A 81 22.90 18.37 10.27
N SER A 82 22.18 19.28 10.91
CA SER A 82 20.85 18.99 11.48
C SER A 82 19.83 18.64 10.39
N TRP A 83 19.91 19.31 9.25
CA TRP A 83 19.06 19.07 8.10
C TRP A 83 19.33 17.71 7.45
N GLN A 84 20.61 17.33 7.33
CA GLN A 84 21.01 16.02 6.80
C GLN A 84 20.57 14.83 7.68
N ALA A 85 20.18 15.08 8.92
CA ALA A 85 19.65 14.06 9.83
C ALA A 85 18.12 13.84 9.68
N VAL A 86 17.42 14.66 8.90
CA VAL A 86 15.98 14.51 8.63
C VAL A 86 15.77 13.25 7.80
N ARG A 87 14.89 12.38 8.28
CA ARG A 87 14.57 11.08 7.65
C ARG A 87 13.11 10.96 7.26
N HIS A 88 12.36 12.03 7.41
CA HIS A 88 10.95 12.07 7.08
C HIS A 88 10.77 13.02 5.89
N GLU A 89 10.14 12.50 4.84
CA GLU A 89 9.99 13.18 3.56
C GLU A 89 8.52 13.27 3.17
N VAL A 90 8.23 14.13 2.23
CA VAL A 90 6.94 14.21 1.53
C VAL A 90 7.17 13.72 0.11
N ALA A 91 6.32 12.82 -0.35
CA ALA A 91 6.44 12.28 -1.70
C ALA A 91 6.11 13.35 -2.75
N ASP A 92 6.88 13.33 -3.81
CA ASP A 92 6.62 14.07 -5.06
C ASP A 92 7.03 13.23 -6.28
N ASP A 93 6.83 13.79 -7.47
CA ASP A 93 7.15 13.10 -8.73
C ASP A 93 8.65 12.89 -8.90
N GLU A 94 9.50 13.84 -8.45
CA GLU A 94 10.96 13.76 -8.60
C GLU A 94 11.51 12.58 -7.77
N LEU A 95 11.10 12.47 -6.51
CA LEU A 95 11.49 11.36 -5.63
C LEU A 95 11.06 10.01 -6.19
N VAL A 96 9.83 9.91 -6.71
CA VAL A 96 9.30 8.64 -7.24
C VAL A 96 9.97 8.26 -8.55
N ALA A 97 10.28 9.23 -9.41
CA ALA A 97 10.99 9.00 -10.68
C ALA A 97 12.34 8.30 -10.50
N GLU A 98 13.04 8.59 -9.39
CA GLU A 98 14.34 7.97 -9.08
C GLU A 98 14.25 6.44 -8.89
N PHE A 99 13.10 5.93 -8.51
CA PHE A 99 12.88 4.50 -8.20
C PHE A 99 12.33 3.69 -9.36
N LEU A 100 11.67 4.36 -10.32
CA LEU A 100 10.99 3.63 -11.40
C LEU A 100 11.99 2.97 -12.35
N PRO A 101 11.75 1.68 -12.72
CA PRO A 101 12.68 0.95 -13.57
C PRO A 101 12.72 1.52 -14.98
N GLU A 102 13.93 1.69 -15.53
CA GLU A 102 14.12 2.00 -16.94
C GLU A 102 13.50 0.92 -17.85
N ARG A 103 13.04 1.30 -19.02
CA ARG A 103 12.43 0.43 -20.03
C ARG A 103 13.29 0.34 -21.29
N PRO A 104 14.39 -0.42 -21.28
CA PRO A 104 15.27 -0.54 -22.44
C PRO A 104 14.55 -1.21 -23.63
N SER A 105 14.91 -0.81 -24.85
CA SER A 105 14.24 -1.26 -26.08
C SER A 105 14.40 -2.76 -26.36
N ASP A 106 15.41 -3.40 -25.77
CA ASP A 106 15.72 -4.83 -25.90
C ASP A 106 15.09 -5.68 -24.78
N ALA A 107 14.28 -5.07 -23.93
CA ALA A 107 13.62 -5.77 -22.82
C ALA A 107 12.68 -6.87 -23.29
N HIS A 108 12.57 -7.91 -22.51
CA HIS A 108 11.61 -9.01 -22.69
C HIS A 108 10.81 -9.25 -21.41
N LYS A 109 9.77 -10.08 -21.46
CA LYS A 109 8.87 -10.32 -20.30
C LYS A 109 9.60 -10.78 -19.01
N GLY A 110 10.75 -11.44 -19.13
CA GLY A 110 11.55 -11.86 -17.97
C GLY A 110 12.37 -10.73 -17.34
N THR A 111 12.60 -9.61 -18.07
CA THR A 111 13.36 -8.45 -17.57
C THR A 111 12.67 -7.81 -16.35
N PHE A 112 11.35 -7.77 -16.37
CA PHE A 112 10.56 -7.07 -15.36
C PHE A 112 9.92 -8.02 -14.31
N GLY A 113 10.49 -9.21 -14.13
CA GLY A 113 10.09 -10.14 -13.10
C GLY A 113 8.70 -10.74 -13.23
N ALA A 114 8.28 -11.44 -12.19
CA ALA A 114 7.00 -12.14 -12.12
C ALA A 114 6.31 -11.93 -10.77
N ALA A 115 5.11 -11.40 -10.78
CA ALA A 115 4.26 -11.27 -9.60
C ALA A 115 3.34 -12.50 -9.46
N LEU A 116 3.39 -13.16 -8.31
CA LEU A 116 2.45 -14.20 -7.90
C LEU A 116 1.41 -13.57 -6.97
N VAL A 117 0.13 -13.67 -7.32
CA VAL A 117 -0.96 -13.03 -6.59
C VAL A 117 -1.88 -14.09 -6.00
N ALA A 118 -1.75 -14.39 -4.70
CA ALA A 118 -2.62 -15.29 -3.96
C ALA A 118 -3.78 -14.49 -3.35
N ALA A 119 -4.91 -14.46 -4.02
CA ALA A 119 -6.01 -13.57 -3.72
C ALA A 119 -7.38 -14.16 -4.12
N GLY A 120 -8.43 -13.56 -3.61
CA GLY A 120 -9.81 -13.87 -3.97
C GLY A 120 -10.39 -15.08 -3.28
N SER A 121 -11.69 -15.04 -3.15
CA SER A 121 -12.57 -16.13 -2.75
C SER A 121 -13.86 -16.01 -3.54
N LEU A 122 -14.77 -16.98 -3.41
CA LEU A 122 -16.05 -16.95 -4.12
C LEU A 122 -16.86 -15.69 -3.80
N ASN A 123 -16.70 -15.13 -2.59
CA ASN A 123 -17.38 -13.91 -2.17
C ASN A 123 -16.67 -12.63 -2.64
N TYR A 124 -15.36 -12.70 -2.94
CA TYR A 124 -14.52 -11.55 -3.27
C TYR A 124 -13.67 -11.78 -4.54
N PRO A 125 -14.27 -12.19 -5.67
CA PRO A 125 -13.50 -12.46 -6.89
C PRO A 125 -12.88 -11.18 -7.47
N GLY A 126 -13.54 -10.05 -7.30
CA GLY A 126 -13.08 -8.74 -7.79
C GLY A 126 -11.76 -8.27 -7.18
N ALA A 127 -11.49 -8.60 -5.91
CA ALA A 127 -10.24 -8.25 -5.26
C ALA A 127 -9.02 -8.87 -5.97
N ALA A 128 -9.11 -10.16 -6.33
CA ALA A 128 -8.07 -10.83 -7.11
C ALA A 128 -7.86 -10.17 -8.50
N LEU A 129 -8.97 -9.82 -9.18
CA LEU A 129 -8.90 -9.18 -10.50
C LEU A 129 -8.24 -7.80 -10.44
N LEU A 130 -8.65 -6.96 -9.49
CA LEU A 130 -8.11 -5.62 -9.31
C LEU A 130 -6.61 -5.68 -8.98
N ALA A 131 -6.21 -6.50 -8.01
CA ALA A 131 -4.82 -6.65 -7.62
C ALA A 131 -3.94 -7.19 -8.76
N GLY A 132 -4.40 -8.22 -9.47
CA GLY A 132 -3.66 -8.78 -10.60
C GLY A 132 -3.47 -7.80 -11.75
N LYS A 133 -4.53 -7.11 -12.16
CA LYS A 133 -4.46 -6.09 -13.21
C LYS A 133 -3.58 -4.91 -12.80
N ALA A 134 -3.68 -4.46 -11.54
CA ALA A 134 -2.84 -3.38 -11.02
C ALA A 134 -1.35 -3.76 -11.04
N ALA A 135 -1.00 -5.02 -10.74
CA ALA A 135 0.37 -5.50 -10.88
C ALA A 135 0.88 -5.37 -12.32
N TYR A 136 0.07 -5.75 -13.33
CA TYR A 136 0.46 -5.53 -14.73
C TYR A 136 0.57 -4.06 -15.10
N ARG A 137 -0.37 -3.22 -14.63
CA ARG A 137 -0.33 -1.76 -14.88
C ARG A 137 0.90 -1.11 -14.26
N ALA A 138 1.43 -1.65 -13.15
CA ALA A 138 2.69 -1.23 -12.57
C ALA A 138 3.92 -1.63 -13.43
N GLY A 139 3.73 -2.45 -14.48
CA GLY A 139 4.76 -2.77 -15.46
C GLY A 139 5.50 -4.08 -15.25
N VAL A 140 5.07 -4.97 -14.35
CA VAL A 140 5.67 -6.30 -14.20
C VAL A 140 5.56 -7.13 -15.49
N GLY A 141 6.56 -7.95 -15.77
CA GLY A 141 6.61 -8.72 -17.01
C GLY A 141 5.66 -9.93 -17.08
N LEU A 142 5.27 -10.48 -15.91
CA LEU A 142 4.35 -11.61 -15.81
C LEU A 142 3.53 -11.54 -14.52
N VAL A 143 2.23 -11.78 -14.63
CA VAL A 143 1.36 -12.00 -13.47
C VAL A 143 0.83 -13.44 -13.49
N GLN A 144 1.02 -14.13 -12.37
CA GLN A 144 0.39 -15.42 -12.12
C GLN A 144 -0.63 -15.28 -10.99
N MET A 145 -1.89 -15.57 -11.32
CA MET A 145 -3.00 -15.54 -10.39
C MET A 145 -3.11 -16.89 -9.68
N ALA A 146 -2.92 -16.93 -8.38
CA ALA A 146 -3.12 -18.10 -7.54
C ALA A 146 -4.46 -17.95 -6.80
N VAL A 147 -5.49 -18.56 -7.33
CA VAL A 147 -6.89 -18.37 -6.90
C VAL A 147 -7.59 -19.71 -6.65
N PRO A 148 -8.64 -19.76 -5.82
CA PRO A 148 -9.52 -20.91 -5.75
C PRO A 148 -10.00 -21.35 -7.14
N GLY A 149 -9.98 -22.65 -7.43
CA GLY A 149 -10.28 -23.18 -8.76
C GLY A 149 -11.51 -22.61 -9.46
N PRO A 150 -12.66 -22.44 -8.78
CA PRO A 150 -13.88 -21.88 -9.39
C PRO A 150 -13.73 -20.46 -9.93
N LEU A 151 -12.82 -19.65 -9.38
CA LEU A 151 -12.63 -18.26 -9.78
C LEU A 151 -12.00 -18.13 -11.18
N GLN A 152 -11.18 -19.08 -11.59
CA GLN A 152 -10.47 -19.00 -12.88
C GLN A 152 -11.45 -18.85 -14.04
N GLY A 153 -12.50 -19.65 -14.11
CA GLY A 153 -13.51 -19.55 -15.16
C GLY A 153 -14.28 -18.23 -15.16
N MET A 154 -14.43 -17.60 -13.99
CA MET A 154 -15.09 -16.29 -13.84
C MET A 154 -14.21 -15.13 -14.28
N LEU A 155 -12.89 -15.21 -14.01
CA LEU A 155 -11.96 -14.09 -14.15
C LEU A 155 -11.17 -14.11 -15.46
N ALA A 156 -10.91 -15.30 -16.04
CA ALA A 156 -10.01 -15.44 -17.20
C ALA A 156 -10.50 -14.65 -18.43
N GLY A 157 -11.81 -14.55 -18.64
CA GLY A 157 -12.37 -13.76 -19.72
C GLY A 157 -12.12 -12.24 -19.57
N SER A 158 -11.97 -11.77 -18.34
CA SER A 158 -11.68 -10.35 -18.03
C SER A 158 -10.19 -10.06 -17.84
N PHE A 159 -9.34 -11.11 -17.80
CA PHE A 159 -7.91 -10.98 -17.57
C PHE A 159 -7.12 -12.03 -18.39
N PRO A 160 -7.15 -11.93 -19.74
CA PRO A 160 -6.53 -12.91 -20.64
C PRO A 160 -5.00 -12.91 -20.58
N GLU A 161 -4.36 -11.84 -20.10
CA GLU A 161 -2.91 -11.73 -19.98
C GLU A 161 -2.35 -12.56 -18.83
N ALA A 162 -3.16 -12.90 -17.82
CA ALA A 162 -2.70 -13.61 -16.64
C ALA A 162 -2.49 -15.11 -16.89
N THR A 163 -1.53 -15.68 -16.20
CA THR A 163 -1.42 -17.13 -16.01
C THR A 163 -2.08 -17.55 -14.69
N TRP A 164 -2.44 -18.83 -14.55
CA TRP A 164 -3.27 -19.28 -13.43
C TRP A 164 -2.64 -20.47 -12.69
N ALA A 165 -2.61 -20.39 -11.37
CA ALA A 165 -2.36 -21.49 -10.45
C ALA A 165 -3.65 -21.77 -9.67
N LEU A 166 -4.29 -22.90 -9.98
CA LEU A 166 -5.58 -23.25 -9.37
C LEU A 166 -5.36 -23.86 -7.99
N LEU A 167 -5.74 -23.11 -6.96
CA LEU A 167 -5.58 -23.53 -5.58
C LEU A 167 -6.71 -24.45 -5.11
N PRO A 168 -6.43 -25.52 -4.37
CA PRO A 168 -7.42 -26.26 -3.61
C PRO A 168 -8.26 -25.33 -2.73
N HIS A 169 -9.55 -25.59 -2.64
CA HIS A 169 -10.50 -24.75 -1.93
C HIS A 169 -11.53 -25.54 -1.14
N GLU A 170 -12.08 -24.91 -0.10
CA GLU A 170 -13.24 -25.35 0.66
C GLU A 170 -14.33 -24.30 0.54
N MET A 171 -15.49 -24.66 -0.02
CA MET A 171 -16.61 -23.74 -0.25
C MET A 171 -16.24 -22.43 -0.97
N GLY A 172 -15.21 -22.46 -1.81
CA GLY A 172 -14.75 -21.29 -2.57
C GLY A 172 -13.71 -20.41 -1.86
N SER A 173 -13.29 -20.75 -0.65
CA SER A 173 -12.17 -20.13 0.08
C SER A 173 -10.94 -21.03 0.00
N ILE A 174 -9.73 -20.47 0.08
CA ILE A 174 -8.48 -21.22 -0.04
C ILE A 174 -8.36 -22.26 1.09
N ALA A 175 -8.09 -23.52 0.72
CA ALA A 175 -7.89 -24.61 1.68
C ALA A 175 -6.44 -24.68 2.18
N ALA A 176 -6.24 -25.24 3.38
CA ALA A 176 -4.90 -25.41 3.96
C ALA A 176 -3.92 -26.16 3.04
N GLY A 177 -4.39 -27.14 2.27
CA GLY A 177 -3.58 -27.90 1.30
C GLY A 177 -3.09 -27.09 0.10
N ALA A 178 -3.59 -25.87 -0.12
CA ALA A 178 -3.20 -24.98 -1.21
C ALA A 178 -1.72 -24.56 -1.15
N VAL A 179 -1.08 -24.62 0.02
CA VAL A 179 0.35 -24.33 0.20
C VAL A 179 1.21 -25.18 -0.74
N GLU A 180 0.86 -26.46 -0.96
CA GLU A 180 1.63 -27.34 -1.84
C GLU A 180 1.59 -26.94 -3.31
N VAL A 181 0.47 -26.36 -3.74
CA VAL A 181 0.32 -25.85 -5.12
C VAL A 181 0.97 -24.50 -5.26
N LEU A 182 0.78 -23.64 -4.27
CA LEU A 182 1.36 -22.28 -4.28
C LEU A 182 2.89 -22.33 -4.29
N SER A 183 3.50 -23.14 -3.42
CA SER A 183 4.97 -23.25 -3.27
C SER A 183 5.69 -23.72 -4.54
N LYS A 184 5.04 -24.50 -5.41
CA LYS A 184 5.62 -24.93 -6.69
C LYS A 184 5.85 -23.76 -7.67
N ASN A 185 5.27 -22.59 -7.38
CA ASN A 185 5.40 -21.40 -8.20
C ASN A 185 6.41 -20.38 -7.65
N PHE A 186 6.99 -20.62 -6.45
CA PHE A 186 7.90 -19.67 -5.79
C PHE A 186 9.20 -19.45 -6.56
N GLU A 187 9.77 -20.49 -7.14
CA GLU A 187 11.02 -20.38 -7.93
C GLU A 187 10.91 -19.44 -9.15
N ARG A 188 9.69 -19.24 -9.65
CA ARG A 188 9.41 -18.40 -10.82
C ARG A 188 8.91 -17.02 -10.44
N ALA A 189 8.51 -16.82 -9.20
CA ALA A 189 7.98 -15.56 -8.69
C ALA A 189 9.08 -14.72 -8.06
N THR A 190 9.20 -13.46 -8.46
CA THR A 190 10.10 -12.49 -7.83
C THR A 190 9.45 -11.79 -6.64
N ALA A 191 8.12 -11.63 -6.68
CA ALA A 191 7.34 -11.15 -5.54
C ALA A 191 6.00 -11.88 -5.42
N LEU A 192 5.48 -11.96 -4.20
CA LEU A 192 4.23 -12.61 -3.84
C LEU A 192 3.32 -11.62 -3.10
N LEU A 193 2.10 -11.46 -3.56
CA LEU A 193 1.02 -10.77 -2.84
C LEU A 193 0.10 -11.81 -2.21
N ILE A 194 -0.23 -11.62 -0.93
CA ILE A 194 -1.21 -12.45 -0.21
C ILE A 194 -2.20 -11.54 0.50
N GLY A 195 -3.50 -11.83 0.38
CA GLY A 195 -4.47 -11.21 1.25
C GLY A 195 -5.74 -10.68 0.61
N PRO A 196 -5.68 -9.94 -0.51
CA PRO A 196 -6.88 -9.34 -1.09
C PRO A 196 -8.00 -10.36 -1.30
N GLY A 197 -9.12 -10.18 -0.60
CA GLY A 197 -10.33 -10.99 -0.76
C GLY A 197 -10.21 -12.47 -0.43
N LEU A 198 -9.25 -12.89 0.39
CA LEU A 198 -9.09 -14.31 0.78
C LEU A 198 -10.26 -14.83 1.63
N GLY A 199 -10.90 -13.94 2.40
CA GLY A 199 -11.77 -14.30 3.50
C GLY A 199 -11.00 -14.68 4.77
N THR A 200 -11.72 -14.84 5.86
CA THR A 200 -11.13 -15.12 7.19
C THR A 200 -11.62 -16.44 7.77
N GLU A 201 -12.08 -17.35 6.93
CA GLU A 201 -12.55 -18.68 7.27
C GLU A 201 -11.42 -19.53 7.87
N ASP A 202 -11.77 -20.53 8.67
CA ASP A 202 -10.81 -21.41 9.35
C ASP A 202 -9.87 -22.13 8.36
N SER A 203 -10.35 -22.49 7.17
CA SER A 203 -9.53 -23.09 6.11
C SER A 203 -8.44 -22.12 5.62
N THR A 204 -8.81 -20.85 5.40
CA THR A 204 -7.88 -19.80 4.99
C THR A 204 -6.89 -19.45 6.11
N ALA A 205 -7.36 -19.42 7.37
CA ALA A 205 -6.47 -19.22 8.52
C ALA A 205 -5.40 -20.32 8.60
N LYS A 206 -5.80 -21.58 8.44
CA LYS A 206 -4.87 -22.73 8.39
C LYS A 206 -3.92 -22.65 7.19
N PHE A 207 -4.37 -22.15 6.05
CA PHE A 207 -3.51 -21.92 4.88
C PHE A 207 -2.40 -20.93 5.22
N ILE A 208 -2.71 -19.75 5.76
CA ILE A 208 -1.72 -18.74 6.15
C ILE A 208 -0.77 -19.29 7.22
N GLU A 209 -1.29 -19.94 8.24
CA GLU A 209 -0.46 -20.54 9.30
C GLU A 209 0.49 -21.61 8.75
N THR A 210 0.02 -22.50 7.87
CA THR A 210 0.83 -23.54 7.25
C THR A 210 1.88 -22.94 6.31
N LEU A 211 1.54 -21.89 5.58
CA LEU A 211 2.47 -21.20 4.69
C LEU A 211 3.65 -20.60 5.47
N LEU A 212 3.38 -19.99 6.62
CA LEU A 212 4.40 -19.28 7.41
C LEU A 212 5.19 -20.19 8.34
N LYS A 213 4.54 -21.19 8.97
CA LYS A 213 5.18 -22.08 9.93
C LYS A 213 5.74 -23.37 9.30
N GLY A 214 5.40 -23.65 8.04
CA GLY A 214 5.65 -24.95 7.41
C GLY A 214 4.65 -26.03 7.85
N LYS A 215 4.69 -27.21 7.23
CA LYS A 215 3.85 -28.33 7.65
C LYS A 215 4.32 -28.85 9.01
N PRO A 216 3.41 -29.08 9.98
CA PRO A 216 3.77 -29.86 11.15
C PRO A 216 4.23 -31.24 10.66
N ALA A 217 5.38 -31.72 11.17
CA ALA A 217 5.88 -33.06 10.86
C ALA A 217 4.74 -34.07 11.10
N ALA A 218 4.38 -34.82 10.05
CA ALA A 218 3.34 -35.84 10.16
C ALA A 218 3.71 -36.79 11.30
N ARG A 219 2.88 -36.85 12.34
CA ARG A 219 3.00 -37.87 13.37
C ARG A 219 2.92 -39.23 12.66
N LYS A 220 4.03 -39.95 12.65
CA LYS A 220 4.06 -41.36 12.21
C LYS A 220 3.08 -42.12 13.10
N THR A 221 1.87 -42.33 12.64
CA THR A 221 1.00 -43.38 13.19
C THR A 221 1.62 -44.67 12.75
N ALA A 222 2.14 -45.47 13.73
CA ALA A 222 2.61 -46.80 13.49
C ALA A 222 1.44 -47.69 13.04
N GLY A 223 1.26 -47.80 11.72
CA GLY A 223 0.35 -48.76 11.09
C GLY A 223 1.14 -50.02 10.77
N ILE A 224 0.72 -51.14 11.34
CA ILE A 224 1.24 -52.48 11.05
C ILE A 224 0.74 -52.88 9.64
N GLY A 225 1.64 -53.05 8.67
CA GLY A 225 1.32 -53.72 7.41
C GLY A 225 2.10 -53.24 6.18
N PHE A 226 2.99 -54.14 5.70
CA PHE A 226 3.65 -54.17 4.37
C PHE A 226 4.53 -53.01 3.92
N VAL A 227 5.81 -53.32 3.87
CA VAL A 227 6.92 -52.52 3.35
C VAL A 227 6.74 -52.29 1.86
N HIS A 228 6.29 -51.10 1.46
CA HIS A 228 6.64 -50.47 0.18
C HIS A 228 7.79 -49.50 0.46
N LYS A 229 8.86 -49.62 -0.36
CA LYS A 229 10.03 -48.74 -0.35
C LYS A 229 9.64 -47.31 -0.06
N GLU A 230 10.24 -46.78 0.98
CA GLU A 230 10.21 -45.35 1.33
C GLU A 230 10.55 -44.52 0.09
N SER A 231 9.56 -43.91 -0.50
CA SER A 231 9.82 -42.65 -1.17
C SER A 231 10.25 -41.71 -0.06
N GLU A 232 11.52 -41.35 -0.03
CA GLU A 232 12.08 -40.33 0.81
C GLU A 232 11.09 -39.14 0.78
N ALA A 233 10.44 -38.90 1.90
CA ALA A 233 9.78 -37.63 2.14
C ALA A 233 10.94 -36.63 2.08
N ARG A 234 11.16 -36.03 0.90
CA ARG A 234 11.99 -34.85 0.76
C ARG A 234 11.43 -33.90 1.80
N GLU A 235 12.21 -33.64 2.84
CA GLU A 235 12.08 -32.40 3.58
C GLU A 235 11.93 -31.34 2.49
N ILE A 236 10.77 -30.70 2.44
CA ILE A 236 10.63 -29.50 1.65
C ILE A 236 11.57 -28.54 2.37
N GLU A 237 12.84 -28.49 1.92
CA GLU A 237 13.68 -27.33 2.15
C GLU A 237 12.73 -26.17 1.92
N GLN A 238 12.60 -25.27 2.90
CA GLN A 238 11.83 -24.06 2.76
C GLN A 238 12.40 -23.33 1.54
N ALA A 239 11.83 -23.62 0.36
CA ALA A 239 12.03 -22.74 -0.78
C ALA A 239 11.58 -21.38 -0.25
N GLY A 240 12.54 -20.49 -0.02
CA GLY A 240 12.29 -19.23 0.67
C GLY A 240 11.10 -18.55 0.01
N LEU A 241 10.18 -18.01 0.80
CA LEU A 241 9.08 -17.22 0.26
C LEU A 241 9.67 -16.12 -0.63
N PRO A 242 9.09 -15.84 -1.80
CA PRO A 242 9.46 -14.67 -2.60
C PRO A 242 9.31 -13.39 -1.78
N SER A 243 9.82 -12.28 -2.27
CA SER A 243 9.56 -10.96 -1.67
C SER A 243 8.07 -10.80 -1.42
N LEU A 244 7.66 -10.51 -0.17
CA LEU A 244 6.27 -10.65 0.25
C LEU A 244 5.58 -9.30 0.46
N VAL A 245 4.36 -9.20 -0.03
CA VAL A 245 3.39 -8.13 0.26
C VAL A 245 2.17 -8.76 0.91
N VAL A 246 1.72 -8.23 2.04
CA VAL A 246 0.53 -8.72 2.75
C VAL A 246 -0.47 -7.59 2.93
N ASP A 247 -1.70 -7.81 2.50
CA ASP A 247 -2.79 -6.83 2.57
C ASP A 247 -4.09 -7.47 3.07
N ALA A 248 -5.04 -6.66 3.45
CA ALA A 248 -6.44 -7.00 3.71
C ALA A 248 -6.62 -8.21 4.65
N ASP A 249 -7.33 -9.26 4.20
CA ASP A 249 -7.60 -10.46 5.01
C ASP A 249 -6.30 -11.18 5.42
N GLY A 250 -5.23 -11.07 4.63
CA GLY A 250 -3.90 -11.55 5.00
C GLY A 250 -3.42 -10.94 6.32
N LEU A 251 -3.55 -9.62 6.49
CA LEU A 251 -3.17 -8.92 7.71
C LEU A 251 -4.05 -9.31 8.91
N ARG A 252 -5.36 -9.46 8.68
CA ARG A 252 -6.30 -9.90 9.73
C ARG A 252 -6.00 -11.33 10.21
N LEU A 253 -5.56 -12.19 9.30
CA LEU A 253 -5.17 -13.56 9.62
C LEU A 253 -3.80 -13.60 10.31
N LEU A 254 -2.84 -12.77 9.91
CA LEU A 254 -1.56 -12.59 10.60
C LEU A 254 -1.76 -12.19 12.06
N ALA A 255 -2.65 -11.25 12.33
CA ALA A 255 -2.92 -10.77 13.68
C ALA A 255 -3.36 -11.87 14.67
N LYS A 256 -3.85 -13.02 14.16
CA LYS A 256 -4.23 -14.18 14.96
C LYS A 256 -3.06 -15.13 15.26
N ILE A 257 -1.90 -14.93 14.64
CA ILE A 257 -0.71 -15.79 14.77
C ILE A 257 0.25 -15.17 15.78
N GLU A 258 0.56 -15.90 16.84
CA GLU A 258 1.54 -15.42 17.83
C GLU A 258 2.92 -15.22 17.19
N LYS A 259 3.56 -14.08 17.46
CA LYS A 259 4.90 -13.70 16.97
C LYS A 259 5.03 -13.76 15.44
N TRP A 260 3.96 -13.46 14.73
CA TRP A 260 3.87 -13.53 13.28
C TRP A 260 4.98 -12.75 12.55
N ALA A 261 5.42 -11.61 13.08
CA ALA A 261 6.42 -10.77 12.42
C ALA A 261 7.74 -11.52 12.18
N GLY A 262 8.17 -12.34 13.13
CA GLY A 262 9.38 -13.16 12.99
C GLY A 262 9.24 -14.35 12.02
N LEU A 263 8.04 -14.66 11.54
CA LEU A 263 7.78 -15.72 10.56
C LEU A 263 7.83 -15.23 9.13
N LEU A 264 7.77 -13.91 8.91
CA LEU A 264 7.78 -13.32 7.58
C LEU A 264 9.21 -13.15 7.05
N PRO A 265 9.41 -13.19 5.72
CA PRO A 265 10.69 -12.80 5.12
C PRO A 265 11.08 -11.37 5.53
N LYS A 266 12.38 -11.10 5.62
CA LYS A 266 12.86 -9.73 5.85
C LYS A 266 12.33 -8.79 4.78
N ASN A 267 12.08 -7.55 5.16
CA ASN A 267 11.58 -6.52 4.25
C ASN A 267 10.23 -6.87 3.59
N THR A 268 9.39 -7.64 4.28
CA THR A 268 7.99 -7.80 3.88
C THR A 268 7.29 -6.43 3.91
N ILE A 269 6.40 -6.19 2.96
CA ILE A 269 5.58 -4.97 2.91
C ILE A 269 4.21 -5.29 3.48
N LEU A 270 3.79 -4.55 4.49
CA LEU A 270 2.48 -4.65 5.14
C LEU A 270 1.68 -3.37 4.83
N THR A 271 0.44 -3.53 4.38
CA THR A 271 -0.37 -2.38 3.92
C THR A 271 -1.66 -2.19 4.75
N PRO A 272 -1.59 -2.06 6.09
CA PRO A 272 -2.78 -1.97 6.91
C PRO A 272 -3.50 -0.61 6.77
N HIS A 273 -4.83 -0.63 6.71
CA HIS A 273 -5.65 0.52 7.09
C HIS A 273 -5.75 0.60 8.63
N PRO A 274 -6.24 1.72 9.24
CA PRO A 274 -6.25 1.86 10.71
C PRO A 274 -6.93 0.72 11.47
N GLY A 275 -7.95 0.10 10.90
CA GLY A 275 -8.61 -1.05 11.52
C GLY A 275 -7.76 -2.34 11.50
N GLU A 276 -7.02 -2.58 10.43
CA GLU A 276 -6.06 -3.70 10.33
C GLU A 276 -4.84 -3.43 11.22
N MET A 277 -4.38 -2.18 11.28
CA MET A 277 -3.31 -1.78 12.19
C MET A 277 -3.72 -1.99 13.66
N ALA A 278 -4.95 -1.66 14.04
CA ALA A 278 -5.48 -1.96 15.37
C ALA A 278 -5.46 -3.47 15.69
N ALA A 279 -5.84 -4.31 14.74
CA ALA A 279 -5.80 -5.76 14.91
C ALA A 279 -4.36 -6.30 15.07
N LEU A 280 -3.38 -5.74 14.35
CA LEU A 280 -1.98 -6.16 14.43
C LEU A 280 -1.28 -5.69 15.70
N THR A 281 -1.64 -4.50 16.21
CA THR A 281 -0.95 -3.84 17.32
C THR A 281 -1.66 -3.98 18.66
N GLY A 282 -2.96 -4.22 18.64
CA GLY A 282 -3.82 -4.13 19.83
C GLY A 282 -4.13 -2.70 20.30
N LEU A 283 -3.71 -1.68 19.54
CA LEU A 283 -4.02 -0.27 19.84
C LEU A 283 -5.45 0.08 19.39
N GLU A 284 -6.05 1.05 20.07
CA GLU A 284 -7.32 1.64 19.64
C GLU A 284 -7.13 2.47 18.36
N LYS A 285 -8.13 2.47 17.47
CA LYS A 285 -8.07 3.20 16.19
C LYS A 285 -7.81 4.69 16.38
N ASP A 286 -8.42 5.30 17.39
CA ASP A 286 -8.27 6.73 17.66
C ASP A 286 -6.84 7.07 18.09
N ALA A 287 -6.19 6.19 18.88
CA ALA A 287 -4.78 6.36 19.23
C ALA A 287 -3.85 6.25 17.99
N ILE A 288 -4.16 5.34 17.06
CA ILE A 288 -3.42 5.23 15.79
C ILE A 288 -3.61 6.50 14.94
N GLN A 289 -4.84 7.01 14.85
CA GLN A 289 -5.14 8.20 14.05
C GLN A 289 -4.53 9.48 14.63
N ALA A 290 -4.46 9.59 15.95
CA ALA A 290 -3.88 10.75 16.64
C ALA A 290 -2.37 10.91 16.40
N ASP A 291 -1.65 9.82 16.14
CA ASP A 291 -0.19 9.87 15.96
C ASP A 291 0.30 8.86 14.92
N ARG A 292 -0.24 8.97 13.71
CA ARG A 292 -0.02 8.02 12.61
C ARG A 292 1.46 7.82 12.27
N LEU A 293 2.24 8.92 12.24
CA LEU A 293 3.65 8.86 11.85
C LEU A 293 4.48 8.07 12.87
N ASN A 294 4.37 8.42 14.16
CA ASN A 294 5.14 7.71 15.19
C ASN A 294 4.67 6.26 15.36
N VAL A 295 3.37 5.98 15.19
CA VAL A 295 2.85 4.62 15.18
C VAL A 295 3.44 3.82 14.02
N ALA A 296 3.46 4.37 12.80
CA ALA A 296 4.03 3.69 11.64
C ALA A 296 5.53 3.41 11.83
N LEU A 297 6.31 4.40 12.24
CA LEU A 297 7.75 4.27 12.51
C LEU A 297 8.05 3.23 13.59
N LYS A 298 7.34 3.31 14.72
CA LYS A 298 7.50 2.38 15.83
C LYS A 298 7.33 0.92 15.39
N PHE A 299 6.22 0.63 14.72
CA PHE A 299 5.91 -0.76 14.37
C PHE A 299 6.69 -1.25 13.15
N ALA A 300 7.07 -0.38 12.21
CA ALA A 300 8.00 -0.76 11.16
C ALA A 300 9.34 -1.22 11.75
N ALA A 301 9.89 -0.49 12.72
CA ALA A 301 11.12 -0.84 13.42
C ALA A 301 10.97 -2.09 14.30
N GLU A 302 9.87 -2.21 15.06
CA GLU A 302 9.63 -3.35 15.96
C GLU A 302 9.45 -4.66 15.18
N TRP A 303 8.73 -4.62 14.05
CA TRP A 303 8.49 -5.82 13.24
C TRP A 303 9.60 -6.12 12.25
N GLY A 304 10.46 -5.14 11.93
CA GLY A 304 11.51 -5.27 10.91
C GLY A 304 10.97 -5.33 9.48
N HIS A 305 9.82 -4.69 9.22
CA HIS A 305 9.10 -4.72 7.95
C HIS A 305 8.73 -3.31 7.49
N VAL A 306 8.53 -3.16 6.17
CA VAL A 306 8.02 -1.91 5.62
C VAL A 306 6.52 -1.84 5.87
N LEU A 307 6.07 -0.70 6.38
CA LEU A 307 4.68 -0.46 6.74
C LEU A 307 4.08 0.65 5.88
N VAL A 308 2.98 0.36 5.20
CA VAL A 308 2.14 1.33 4.49
C VAL A 308 0.86 1.54 5.30
N LEU A 309 0.85 2.55 6.16
CA LEU A 309 -0.35 2.89 6.95
C LEU A 309 -1.32 3.69 6.07
N LYS A 310 -2.29 2.99 5.51
CA LYS A 310 -3.29 3.54 4.56
C LYS A 310 -4.22 4.57 5.21
N GLY A 311 -4.67 5.53 4.42
CA GLY A 311 -5.63 6.58 4.79
C GLY A 311 -5.30 7.90 4.12
N ALA A 312 -6.00 8.98 4.52
CA ALA A 312 -5.56 10.33 4.20
C ALA A 312 -4.12 10.48 4.67
N PHE A 313 -3.27 11.05 3.80
CA PHE A 313 -1.83 11.14 4.07
C PHE A 313 -1.22 9.76 4.40
N THR A 314 -1.36 8.82 3.47
CA THR A 314 -0.75 7.49 3.62
C THR A 314 0.72 7.62 3.98
N ILE A 315 1.16 6.86 4.99
CA ILE A 315 2.54 6.89 5.49
C ILE A 315 3.22 5.59 5.12
N VAL A 316 4.36 5.71 4.45
CA VAL A 316 5.27 4.60 4.21
C VAL A 316 6.43 4.71 5.18
N ALA A 317 6.62 3.72 6.04
CA ALA A 317 7.68 3.70 7.05
C ALA A 317 8.58 2.47 6.89
N ALA A 318 9.88 2.68 6.98
CA ALA A 318 10.89 1.62 6.93
C ALA A 318 11.44 1.28 8.33
N PRO A 319 11.98 0.06 8.52
CA PRO A 319 12.55 -0.36 9.79
C PRO A 319 13.75 0.48 10.26
N ASP A 320 14.42 1.16 9.35
CA ASP A 320 15.60 2.00 9.60
C ASP A 320 15.25 3.42 10.06
N GLY A 321 13.97 3.73 10.22
CA GLY A 321 13.46 5.02 10.68
C GLY A 321 13.20 6.04 9.57
N ARG A 322 13.33 5.67 8.28
CA ARG A 322 12.83 6.50 7.17
C ARG A 322 11.31 6.44 7.13
N ALA A 323 10.70 7.56 6.81
CA ALA A 323 9.27 7.62 6.52
C ALA A 323 8.99 8.67 5.44
N THR A 324 8.06 8.33 4.54
CA THR A 324 7.54 9.27 3.54
C THR A 324 6.03 9.37 3.66
N ILE A 325 5.52 10.60 3.64
CA ILE A 325 4.09 10.90 3.65
C ILE A 325 3.65 11.17 2.22
N ILE A 326 2.60 10.50 1.79
CA ILE A 326 1.91 10.79 0.52
C ILE A 326 0.96 11.96 0.77
N PRO A 327 1.20 13.16 0.22
CA PRO A 327 0.45 14.38 0.56
C PRO A 327 -0.91 14.45 -0.15
N VAL A 328 -1.68 13.37 -0.07
CA VAL A 328 -2.98 13.25 -0.73
C VAL A 328 -4.03 12.80 0.27
N ALA A 329 -5.11 13.57 0.33
CA ALA A 329 -6.33 13.25 1.06
C ALA A 329 -7.51 13.52 0.13
N HIS A 330 -8.08 12.48 -0.48
CA HIS A 330 -9.17 12.64 -1.42
C HIS A 330 -10.23 11.55 -1.27
N PRO A 331 -11.54 11.89 -1.23
CA PRO A 331 -12.61 10.93 -0.99
C PRO A 331 -12.78 9.88 -2.10
N ALA A 332 -12.31 10.11 -3.32
CA ALA A 332 -12.30 9.12 -4.40
C ALA A 332 -11.49 7.86 -4.04
N LEU A 333 -10.46 7.99 -3.21
CA LEU A 333 -9.65 6.87 -2.73
C LEU A 333 -10.33 6.04 -1.63
N ALA A 334 -11.37 6.58 -0.99
CA ALA A 334 -12.10 5.91 0.09
C ALA A 334 -13.18 4.95 -0.46
N ARG A 335 -12.77 4.00 -1.31
CA ARG A 335 -13.64 3.03 -1.99
C ARG A 335 -13.21 1.59 -1.74
N ALA A 336 -14.18 0.69 -1.64
CA ALA A 336 -13.91 -0.75 -1.63
C ALA A 336 -13.17 -1.15 -2.92
N GLY A 337 -12.11 -1.94 -2.80
CA GLY A 337 -11.26 -2.36 -3.91
C GLY A 337 -10.09 -1.42 -4.23
N SER A 338 -10.07 -0.16 -3.75
CA SER A 338 -8.95 0.76 -3.92
C SER A 338 -7.66 0.21 -3.28
N GLY A 339 -7.77 -0.42 -2.09
CA GLY A 339 -6.64 -1.11 -1.45
C GLY A 339 -6.10 -2.28 -2.27
N ASP A 340 -6.98 -3.03 -2.96
CA ASP A 340 -6.55 -4.14 -3.81
C ASP A 340 -5.71 -3.64 -5.01
N VAL A 341 -6.09 -2.47 -5.57
CA VAL A 341 -5.30 -1.79 -6.61
C VAL A 341 -3.93 -1.38 -6.06
N LEU A 342 -3.89 -0.74 -4.88
CA LEU A 342 -2.64 -0.35 -4.23
C LEU A 342 -1.72 -1.56 -3.99
N ALA A 343 -2.24 -2.64 -3.40
CA ALA A 343 -1.46 -3.85 -3.13
C ALA A 343 -0.93 -4.49 -4.43
N GLY A 344 -1.72 -4.43 -5.51
CA GLY A 344 -1.32 -4.86 -6.85
C GLY A 344 -0.19 -4.02 -7.42
N LEU A 345 -0.26 -2.69 -7.33
CA LEU A 345 0.82 -1.79 -7.76
C LEU A 345 2.12 -2.09 -7.00
N ILE A 346 2.04 -2.20 -5.67
CA ILE A 346 3.21 -2.47 -4.82
C ILE A 346 3.86 -3.80 -5.18
N VAL A 347 3.10 -4.90 -5.34
CA VAL A 347 3.69 -6.19 -5.71
C VAL A 347 4.26 -6.18 -7.11
N GLY A 348 3.63 -5.46 -8.04
CA GLY A 348 4.12 -5.29 -9.41
C GLY A 348 5.46 -4.56 -9.48
N LEU A 349 5.64 -3.49 -8.71
CA LEU A 349 6.90 -2.77 -8.58
C LEU A 349 7.96 -3.60 -7.83
N ARG A 350 7.55 -4.26 -6.75
CA ARG A 350 8.44 -5.15 -6.00
C ARG A 350 8.95 -6.31 -6.84
N ALA A 351 8.11 -6.84 -7.72
CA ALA A 351 8.49 -7.91 -8.64
C ALA A 351 9.52 -7.46 -9.69
N GLN A 352 9.54 -6.19 -10.05
CA GLN A 352 10.50 -5.61 -10.97
C GLN A 352 11.86 -5.33 -10.33
N GLY A 353 12.05 -5.58 -9.04
CA GLY A 353 13.34 -5.51 -8.36
C GLY A 353 13.53 -4.28 -7.47
N LEU A 354 12.55 -3.38 -7.38
CA LEU A 354 12.62 -2.27 -6.40
C LEU A 354 12.80 -2.84 -4.99
N ASP A 355 13.48 -2.11 -4.12
CA ASP A 355 13.50 -2.51 -2.72
C ASP A 355 12.10 -2.38 -2.09
N ALA A 356 11.94 -2.86 -0.86
CA ALA A 356 10.61 -2.89 -0.26
C ALA A 356 10.06 -1.49 0.04
N TYR A 357 10.92 -0.55 0.44
CA TYR A 357 10.51 0.81 0.72
C TYR A 357 10.18 1.58 -0.56
N GLU A 358 11.05 1.49 -1.55
CA GLU A 358 10.86 2.10 -2.88
C GLU A 358 9.57 1.61 -3.55
N ALA A 359 9.34 0.28 -3.56
CA ALA A 359 8.13 -0.30 -4.14
C ALA A 359 6.85 0.14 -3.40
N ALA A 360 6.92 0.24 -2.07
CA ALA A 360 5.81 0.70 -1.25
C ALA A 360 5.51 2.19 -1.49
N LEU A 361 6.56 3.01 -1.55
CA LEU A 361 6.46 4.46 -1.78
C LEU A 361 5.93 4.76 -3.18
N ALA A 362 6.58 4.23 -4.22
CA ALA A 362 6.16 4.46 -5.60
C ALA A 362 4.75 3.92 -5.85
N GLY A 363 4.40 2.73 -5.32
CA GLY A 363 3.07 2.18 -5.43
C GLY A 363 2.00 3.04 -4.76
N ALA A 364 2.29 3.57 -3.56
CA ALA A 364 1.38 4.47 -2.85
C ALA A 364 1.19 5.82 -3.55
N TRP A 365 2.26 6.38 -4.11
CA TRP A 365 2.22 7.62 -4.89
C TRP A 365 1.41 7.45 -6.17
N ILE A 366 1.75 6.46 -7.00
CA ILE A 366 1.04 6.17 -8.26
C ILE A 366 -0.45 5.92 -8.00
N HIS A 367 -0.78 5.16 -6.95
CA HIS A 367 -2.17 4.93 -6.55
C HIS A 367 -2.90 6.23 -6.19
N ALA A 368 -2.25 7.12 -5.45
CA ALA A 368 -2.82 8.39 -5.06
C ALA A 368 -3.06 9.30 -6.27
N GLN A 369 -2.08 9.43 -7.17
CA GLN A 369 -2.21 10.20 -8.40
C GLN A 369 -3.29 9.63 -9.33
N ALA A 370 -3.32 8.30 -9.51
CA ALA A 370 -4.38 7.63 -10.28
C ALA A 370 -5.78 7.91 -9.71
N GLY A 371 -5.90 7.98 -8.37
CA GLY A 371 -7.16 8.33 -7.72
C GLY A 371 -7.62 9.76 -7.98
N LEU A 372 -6.70 10.72 -8.01
CA LEU A 372 -6.98 12.12 -8.36
C LEU A 372 -7.39 12.24 -9.84
N LEU A 373 -6.63 11.63 -10.75
CA LEU A 373 -6.92 11.60 -12.18
C LEU A 373 -8.27 10.93 -12.49
N ALA A 374 -8.59 9.84 -11.78
CA ALA A 374 -9.89 9.19 -11.88
C ALA A 374 -11.04 10.11 -11.43
N ALA A 375 -10.84 10.87 -10.35
CA ALA A 375 -11.83 11.82 -9.84
C ALA A 375 -12.10 12.93 -10.84
N ASP A 376 -11.05 13.49 -11.43
CA ASP A 376 -11.15 14.51 -12.46
C ASP A 376 -11.87 14.01 -13.72
N LYS A 377 -11.51 12.79 -14.17
CA LYS A 377 -12.11 12.18 -15.35
C LYS A 377 -13.58 11.83 -15.17
N VAL A 378 -13.96 11.33 -14.00
CA VAL A 378 -15.35 10.99 -13.65
C VAL A 378 -16.16 12.26 -13.35
N GLY A 379 -15.51 13.33 -12.87
CA GLY A 379 -16.12 14.61 -12.52
C GLY A 379 -16.90 14.61 -11.20
N ALA A 380 -16.92 13.48 -10.46
CA ALA A 380 -17.58 13.35 -9.17
C ALA A 380 -16.87 12.31 -8.30
N ALA A 381 -16.17 12.75 -7.26
CA ALA A 381 -15.43 11.87 -6.36
C ALA A 381 -16.30 10.73 -5.80
N ALA A 382 -17.58 11.02 -5.53
CA ALA A 382 -18.54 10.05 -5.02
C ALA A 382 -18.87 8.91 -6.02
N SER A 383 -18.57 9.06 -7.30
CA SER A 383 -18.89 8.07 -8.36
C SER A 383 -17.67 7.25 -8.80
N VAL A 384 -16.47 7.58 -8.32
CA VAL A 384 -15.25 6.87 -8.67
C VAL A 384 -15.30 5.44 -8.11
N LEU A 385 -15.01 4.47 -8.94
CA LEU A 385 -14.86 3.05 -8.61
C LEU A 385 -13.36 2.68 -8.57
N ALA A 386 -13.03 1.57 -7.91
CA ALA A 386 -11.66 1.05 -7.92
C ALA A 386 -11.15 0.71 -9.33
N GLY A 387 -12.06 0.35 -10.25
CA GLY A 387 -11.77 0.15 -11.67
C GLY A 387 -11.32 1.44 -12.36
N ASP A 388 -11.94 2.59 -12.03
CA ASP A 388 -11.55 3.88 -12.60
C ASP A 388 -10.14 4.29 -12.14
N ILE A 389 -9.80 4.02 -10.87
CA ILE A 389 -8.45 4.22 -10.34
C ILE A 389 -7.44 3.34 -11.08
N LEU A 390 -7.77 2.04 -11.25
CA LEU A 390 -6.94 1.12 -12.02
C LEU A 390 -6.71 1.57 -13.47
N ASP A 391 -7.76 2.06 -14.12
CA ASP A 391 -7.71 2.53 -15.51
C ASP A 391 -6.94 3.86 -15.66
N ALA A 392 -6.81 4.65 -14.59
CA ALA A 392 -6.03 5.88 -14.56
C ALA A 392 -4.54 5.65 -14.23
N VAL A 393 -4.12 4.44 -13.84
CA VAL A 393 -2.71 4.13 -13.55
C VAL A 393 -1.77 4.44 -14.72
N PRO A 394 -2.08 4.11 -15.99
CA PRO A 394 -1.21 4.49 -17.11
C PRO A 394 -1.02 5.99 -17.25
N ASP A 395 -2.06 6.79 -16.99
CA ASP A 395 -1.98 8.25 -17.05
C ASP A 395 -1.09 8.79 -15.92
N ALA A 396 -1.22 8.24 -14.71
CA ALA A 396 -0.34 8.57 -13.59
C ALA A 396 1.13 8.22 -13.84
N LEU A 397 1.39 7.15 -14.60
CA LEU A 397 2.76 6.75 -14.98
C LEU A 397 3.32 7.51 -16.18
N SER A 398 2.48 8.20 -16.97
CA SER A 398 2.93 8.95 -18.16
C SER A 398 3.70 10.22 -17.80
N GLY A 399 3.70 10.63 -16.54
CA GLY A 399 4.46 11.77 -16.02
C GLY A 399 5.96 11.46 -15.78
N PHE A 400 6.38 10.18 -15.89
CA PHE A 400 7.72 9.72 -15.59
C PHE A 400 8.54 9.30 -16.82
#